data_aa6f427c57b8a70c1587a162c87eab93
#
_entry.id   aa6f427c57b8a70c1587a162c87eab93
#
_cell.length_a   1.000
_cell.length_b   1.000
_cell.length_c   1.000
_cell.angle_alpha   90.00
_cell.angle_beta   90.00
_cell.angle_gamma   90.00
#
_symmetry.space_group_name_H-M   'P 1'
#
loop_
_entity.id
_entity.type
_entity.pdbx_description
1 polymer ?
#
loop_
_entity_poly.entity_id
_entity_poly.type
_entity_poly.pdbx_seq_one_letter_code
_entity_poly.pdbx_strand_id
1 'polypeptide(L)'
;VPVATEEQTKPTLMLLDGNSLAFRAFYALPAENFKTRGGLTTNAVYGFTAMLINLLRDEAPTHIAAAFDVSRQTFRSERYPEYKANRSSTPDEFHGQIDITKEVLAALGITVLAEPGFEADDLIATLATQAENEGYRVLVVTGDRDSLQLVSDDVTVLYPRKGVSELTRFTPEAVVEKYGLTPEQYPDFAALRGDPSDNLPGIPGVGEKTAAKWIAEYGSLQELVDNVDSVRGKVGDALRANLANV
;
A
#
# COMPACT_ATOMS: atom_id res chain seq x y z
N VAL A 1 -26.25 35.94 -21.53
CA VAL A 1 -26.35 34.87 -20.54
C VAL A 1 -25.01 34.16 -20.59
N PRO A 2 -24.18 34.22 -19.55
CA PRO A 2 -22.95 33.46 -19.53
C PRO A 2 -23.32 31.99 -19.41
N VAL A 3 -22.90 31.19 -20.38
CA VAL A 3 -22.92 29.72 -20.30
C VAL A 3 -21.88 29.35 -19.23
N ALA A 4 -22.36 28.84 -18.10
CA ALA A 4 -21.48 28.21 -17.14
C ALA A 4 -20.75 27.07 -17.85
N THR A 5 -19.44 27.20 -18.00
CA THR A 5 -18.59 26.07 -18.37
C THR A 5 -18.76 25.04 -17.27
N GLU A 6 -19.39 23.89 -17.60
CA GLU A 6 -19.28 22.69 -16.76
C GLU A 6 -17.78 22.43 -16.60
N GLU A 7 -17.24 22.69 -15.42
CA GLU A 7 -15.97 22.11 -15.02
C GLU A 7 -16.16 20.58 -15.15
N GLN A 8 -15.58 20.00 -16.19
CA GLN A 8 -15.54 18.56 -16.34
C GLN A 8 -14.77 18.02 -15.15
N THR A 9 -15.50 17.49 -14.16
CA THR A 9 -14.90 16.83 -13.03
C THR A 9 -14.07 15.66 -13.57
N LYS A 10 -12.77 15.60 -13.21
CA LYS A 10 -11.89 14.50 -13.61
C LYS A 10 -12.54 13.16 -13.26
N PRO A 11 -12.49 12.16 -14.17
CA PRO A 11 -12.94 10.82 -13.81
C PRO A 11 -12.09 10.28 -12.65
N THR A 12 -12.69 9.48 -11.81
CA THR A 12 -12.02 8.92 -10.61
C THR A 12 -11.86 7.42 -10.77
N LEU A 13 -10.62 6.94 -10.75
CA LEU A 13 -10.28 5.52 -10.68
C LEU A 13 -9.98 5.13 -9.24
N MET A 14 -10.70 4.14 -8.70
CA MET A 14 -10.41 3.52 -7.41
C MET A 14 -9.71 2.19 -7.63
N LEU A 15 -8.54 2.01 -7.01
CA LEU A 15 -7.74 0.80 -7.04
C LEU A 15 -7.71 0.19 -5.65
N LEU A 16 -8.18 -1.05 -5.52
CA LEU A 16 -8.23 -1.79 -4.26
C LEU A 16 -7.08 -2.79 -4.19
N ASP A 17 -6.33 -2.76 -3.10
CA ASP A 17 -5.40 -3.82 -2.72
C ASP A 17 -6.18 -4.95 -2.05
N GLY A 18 -6.55 -5.96 -2.85
CA GLY A 18 -7.48 -7.02 -2.43
C GLY A 18 -6.95 -7.85 -1.27
N ASN A 19 -5.68 -8.27 -1.32
CA ASN A 19 -5.05 -9.07 -0.27
C ASN A 19 -4.94 -8.28 1.03
N SER A 20 -4.39 -7.07 0.99
CA SER A 20 -4.21 -6.23 2.16
C SER A 20 -5.54 -5.92 2.86
N LEU A 21 -6.57 -5.56 2.09
CA LEU A 21 -7.89 -5.24 2.64
C LEU A 21 -8.59 -6.47 3.22
N ALA A 22 -8.47 -7.64 2.56
CA ALA A 22 -9.05 -8.89 3.07
C ALA A 22 -8.37 -9.35 4.36
N PHE A 23 -7.04 -9.28 4.45
CA PHE A 23 -6.31 -9.57 5.69
C PHE A 23 -6.70 -8.61 6.81
N ARG A 24 -6.82 -7.33 6.50
CA ARG A 24 -7.25 -6.35 7.48
C ARG A 24 -8.65 -6.62 8.01
N ALA A 25 -9.58 -6.98 7.15
CA ALA A 25 -10.93 -7.37 7.53
C ALA A 25 -10.93 -8.63 8.39
N PHE A 26 -10.09 -9.62 8.04
CA PHE A 26 -9.95 -10.85 8.80
C PHE A 26 -9.52 -10.60 10.26
N TYR A 27 -8.50 -9.77 10.47
CA TYR A 27 -8.01 -9.47 11.82
C TYR A 27 -8.85 -8.43 12.57
N ALA A 28 -9.69 -7.67 11.89
CA ALA A 28 -10.57 -6.70 12.53
C ALA A 28 -11.86 -7.32 13.10
N LEU A 29 -12.26 -8.50 12.59
CA LEU A 29 -13.52 -9.15 12.95
C LEU A 29 -13.25 -10.57 13.50
N PRO A 30 -13.79 -10.90 14.68
CA PRO A 30 -13.57 -12.22 15.29
C PRO A 30 -14.18 -13.35 14.45
N ALA A 31 -13.35 -14.30 14.01
CA ALA A 31 -13.74 -15.36 13.08
C ALA A 31 -14.89 -16.25 13.60
N GLU A 32 -14.97 -16.45 14.93
CA GLU A 32 -16.01 -17.22 15.58
C GLU A 32 -17.42 -16.66 15.39
N ASN A 33 -17.55 -15.36 15.17
CA ASN A 33 -18.84 -14.70 14.98
C ASN A 33 -19.31 -14.65 13.52
N PHE A 34 -18.46 -15.10 12.59
CA PHE A 34 -18.71 -15.01 11.16
C PHE A 34 -18.53 -16.40 10.50
N LYS A 35 -19.47 -17.29 10.77
CA LYS A 35 -19.49 -18.63 10.18
C LYS A 35 -20.82 -18.91 9.49
N THR A 36 -20.74 -19.55 8.34
CA THR A 36 -21.94 -20.12 7.69
C THR A 36 -22.49 -21.27 8.51
N ARG A 37 -23.72 -21.72 8.21
CA ARG A 37 -24.30 -22.96 8.81
C ARG A 37 -23.44 -24.19 8.56
N GLY A 38 -22.67 -24.24 7.48
CA GLY A 38 -21.72 -25.27 7.13
C GLY A 38 -20.36 -25.17 7.79
N GLY A 39 -20.12 -24.15 8.64
CA GLY A 39 -18.87 -23.95 9.39
C GLY A 39 -17.79 -23.15 8.64
N LEU A 40 -18.05 -22.68 7.41
CA LEU A 40 -17.11 -21.85 6.66
C LEU A 40 -16.98 -20.47 7.31
N THR A 41 -15.75 -20.05 7.59
CA THR A 41 -15.44 -18.72 8.12
C THR A 41 -15.53 -17.66 7.00
N THR A 42 -16.19 -16.55 7.27
CA THR A 42 -16.50 -15.48 6.27
C THR A 42 -16.23 -14.07 6.78
N ASN A 43 -15.49 -13.91 7.87
CA ASN A 43 -15.21 -12.60 8.47
C ASN A 43 -14.45 -11.65 7.52
N ALA A 44 -13.47 -12.18 6.77
CA ALA A 44 -12.73 -11.39 5.78
C ALA A 44 -13.63 -10.94 4.62
N VAL A 45 -14.44 -11.87 4.07
CA VAL A 45 -15.40 -11.54 3.00
C VAL A 45 -16.40 -10.50 3.46
N TYR A 46 -16.97 -10.68 4.65
CA TYR A 46 -17.93 -9.72 5.22
C TYR A 46 -17.31 -8.33 5.41
N GLY A 47 -16.15 -8.26 6.07
CA GLY A 47 -15.50 -6.99 6.35
C GLY A 47 -15.00 -6.29 5.09
N PHE A 48 -14.45 -7.03 4.13
CA PHE A 48 -14.08 -6.50 2.82
C PHE A 48 -15.29 -5.91 2.08
N THR A 49 -16.39 -6.67 2.02
CA THR A 49 -17.62 -6.22 1.35
C THR A 49 -18.23 -5.00 2.01
N ALA A 50 -18.25 -4.96 3.35
CA ALA A 50 -18.73 -3.80 4.10
C ALA A 50 -17.89 -2.54 3.83
N MET A 51 -16.56 -2.70 3.77
CA MET A 51 -15.63 -1.62 3.42
C MET A 51 -15.88 -1.14 1.98
N LEU A 52 -16.03 -2.06 1.05
CA LEU A 52 -16.31 -1.75 -0.36
C LEU A 52 -17.60 -0.95 -0.52
N ILE A 53 -18.69 -1.34 0.16
CA ILE A 53 -19.96 -0.62 0.13
C ILE A 53 -19.78 0.82 0.61
N ASN A 54 -19.05 1.02 1.71
CA ASN A 54 -18.78 2.35 2.24
C ASN A 54 -17.96 3.18 1.25
N LEU A 55 -16.90 2.60 0.66
CA LEU A 55 -16.07 3.27 -0.33
C LEU A 55 -16.87 3.69 -1.56
N LEU A 56 -17.70 2.82 -2.10
CA LEU A 56 -18.55 3.13 -3.26
C LEU A 56 -19.54 4.26 -2.96
N ARG A 57 -20.13 4.27 -1.75
CA ARG A 57 -21.05 5.32 -1.33
C ARG A 57 -20.35 6.66 -1.11
N ASP A 58 -19.21 6.65 -0.43
CA ASP A 58 -18.57 7.87 0.09
C ASP A 58 -17.67 8.52 -0.98
N GLU A 59 -17.00 7.73 -1.81
CA GLU A 59 -16.07 8.21 -2.84
C GLU A 59 -16.69 8.29 -4.24
N ALA A 60 -17.77 7.53 -4.48
CA ALA A 60 -18.49 7.49 -5.76
C ALA A 60 -17.57 7.44 -7.00
N PRO A 61 -16.62 6.48 -7.09
CA PRO A 61 -15.68 6.42 -8.20
C PRO A 61 -16.40 6.16 -9.52
N THR A 62 -15.85 6.70 -10.63
CA THR A 62 -16.35 6.41 -11.97
C THR A 62 -15.83 5.08 -12.51
N HIS A 63 -14.65 4.66 -12.05
CA HIS A 63 -13.98 3.42 -12.42
C HIS A 63 -13.40 2.75 -11.17
N ILE A 64 -13.40 1.42 -11.15
CA ILE A 64 -12.91 0.64 -10.03
C ILE A 64 -12.30 -0.68 -10.50
N ALA A 65 -11.18 -1.06 -9.89
CA ALA A 65 -10.57 -2.38 -10.05
C ALA A 65 -9.94 -2.83 -8.73
N ALA A 66 -9.79 -4.13 -8.57
CA ALA A 66 -9.13 -4.74 -7.41
C ALA A 66 -7.96 -5.60 -7.89
N ALA A 67 -6.79 -5.39 -7.32
CA ALA A 67 -5.58 -6.16 -7.60
C ALA A 67 -5.34 -7.19 -6.49
N PHE A 68 -4.90 -8.38 -6.91
CA PHE A 68 -4.57 -9.49 -6.02
C PHE A 68 -3.22 -10.12 -6.39
N ASP A 69 -2.53 -10.64 -5.38
CA ASP A 69 -1.34 -11.46 -5.60
C ASP A 69 -1.73 -12.82 -6.18
N VAL A 70 -0.95 -13.33 -7.12
CA VAL A 70 -1.09 -14.70 -7.63
C VAL A 70 -0.36 -15.70 -6.71
N SER A 71 0.87 -15.37 -6.35
CA SER A 71 1.74 -16.21 -5.54
C SER A 71 2.78 -15.38 -4.80
N ARG A 72 3.54 -16.05 -3.93
CA ARG A 72 4.73 -15.44 -3.28
C ARG A 72 5.96 -15.38 -4.21
N GLN A 73 5.92 -16.07 -5.34
CA GLN A 73 6.98 -16.06 -6.34
C GLN A 73 6.84 -14.83 -7.23
N THR A 74 7.71 -13.85 -7.01
CA THR A 74 7.76 -12.61 -7.76
C THR A 74 9.22 -12.29 -8.09
N PHE A 75 9.45 -11.34 -8.99
CA PHE A 75 10.81 -10.90 -9.32
C PHE A 75 11.59 -10.44 -8.08
N ARG A 76 10.91 -9.97 -7.01
CA ARG A 76 11.55 -9.59 -5.74
C ARG A 76 12.13 -10.81 -5.02
N SER A 77 11.35 -11.88 -4.89
CA SER A 77 11.81 -13.12 -4.24
C SER A 77 12.89 -13.85 -5.06
N GLU A 78 12.88 -13.70 -6.37
CA GLU A 78 13.94 -14.22 -7.25
C GLU A 78 15.25 -13.43 -7.05
N ARG A 79 15.15 -12.12 -6.89
CA ARG A 79 16.30 -11.21 -6.72
C ARG A 79 16.84 -11.21 -5.29
N TYR A 80 15.96 -11.34 -4.31
CA TYR A 80 16.26 -11.39 -2.88
C TYR A 80 15.44 -12.49 -2.21
N PRO A 81 16.00 -13.72 -2.08
CA PRO A 81 15.26 -14.89 -1.56
C PRO A 81 14.73 -14.72 -0.15
N GLU A 82 15.34 -13.85 0.66
CA GLU A 82 14.89 -13.53 2.00
C GLU A 82 13.66 -12.62 2.05
N TYR A 83 13.28 -12.01 0.92
CA TYR A 83 12.11 -11.14 0.85
C TYR A 83 10.85 -11.87 1.28
N LYS A 84 10.17 -11.35 2.30
CA LYS A 84 8.96 -11.92 2.92
C LYS A 84 9.11 -13.38 3.41
N ALA A 85 10.35 -13.89 3.54
CA ALA A 85 10.60 -15.28 3.96
C ALA A 85 10.20 -15.55 5.42
N ASN A 86 10.16 -14.51 6.25
CA ASN A 86 9.76 -14.57 7.65
C ASN A 86 8.24 -14.53 7.88
N ARG A 87 7.43 -14.35 6.82
CA ARG A 87 5.97 -14.34 6.94
C ARG A 87 5.44 -15.73 7.28
N SER A 88 4.65 -15.82 8.36
CA SER A 88 3.98 -17.06 8.77
C SER A 88 3.00 -17.56 7.70
N SER A 89 2.58 -18.82 7.84
CA SER A 89 1.51 -19.37 7.01
C SER A 89 0.20 -18.60 7.24
N THR A 90 -0.59 -18.51 6.20
CA THR A 90 -1.94 -17.96 6.28
C THR A 90 -2.78 -18.81 7.26
N PRO A 91 -3.53 -18.20 8.19
CA PRO A 91 -4.44 -18.93 9.08
C PRO A 91 -5.43 -19.81 8.31
N ASP A 92 -5.75 -20.99 8.83
CA ASP A 92 -6.66 -21.94 8.16
C ASP A 92 -8.05 -21.33 7.94
N GLU A 93 -8.53 -20.53 8.90
CA GLU A 93 -9.82 -19.84 8.81
C GLU A 93 -9.87 -18.78 7.70
N PHE A 94 -8.73 -18.32 7.22
CA PHE A 94 -8.64 -17.37 6.10
C PHE A 94 -8.69 -18.07 4.75
N HIS A 95 -8.35 -19.35 4.69
CA HIS A 95 -8.31 -20.11 3.45
C HIS A 95 -9.67 -20.06 2.73
N GLY A 96 -9.65 -19.88 1.43
CA GLY A 96 -10.85 -19.78 0.59
C GLY A 96 -11.57 -18.44 0.62
N GLN A 97 -11.32 -17.58 1.61
CA GLN A 97 -12.00 -16.28 1.69
C GLN A 97 -11.56 -15.30 0.59
N ILE A 98 -10.33 -15.39 0.09
CA ILE A 98 -9.87 -14.60 -1.06
C ILE A 98 -10.65 -14.95 -2.32
N ASP A 99 -10.88 -16.24 -2.59
CA ASP A 99 -11.61 -16.67 -3.78
C ASP A 99 -13.07 -16.21 -3.72
N ILE A 100 -13.71 -16.34 -2.55
CA ILE A 100 -15.07 -15.82 -2.35
C ILE A 100 -15.11 -14.29 -2.50
N THR A 101 -14.10 -13.58 -2.03
CA THR A 101 -14.01 -12.13 -2.21
C THR A 101 -13.92 -11.76 -3.70
N LYS A 102 -13.14 -12.49 -4.49
CA LYS A 102 -13.08 -12.33 -5.95
C LYS A 102 -14.42 -12.62 -6.62
N GLU A 103 -15.14 -13.64 -6.16
CA GLU A 103 -16.51 -13.94 -6.65
C GLU A 103 -17.49 -12.79 -6.35
N VAL A 104 -17.42 -12.21 -5.15
CA VAL A 104 -18.22 -11.01 -4.79
C VAL A 104 -17.92 -9.85 -5.71
N LEU A 105 -16.64 -9.56 -5.96
CA LEU A 105 -16.21 -8.49 -6.87
C LEU A 105 -16.72 -8.74 -8.30
N ALA A 106 -16.58 -9.97 -8.80
CA ALA A 106 -17.08 -10.35 -10.12
C ALA A 106 -18.61 -10.19 -10.24
N ALA A 107 -19.36 -10.59 -9.19
CA ALA A 107 -20.81 -10.44 -9.13
C ALA A 107 -21.26 -8.98 -9.13
N LEU A 108 -20.41 -8.06 -8.63
CA LEU A 108 -20.62 -6.62 -8.65
C LEU A 108 -20.13 -5.97 -9.95
N GLY A 109 -19.58 -6.73 -10.89
CA GLY A 109 -19.03 -6.22 -12.14
C GLY A 109 -17.69 -5.47 -11.96
N ILE A 110 -16.99 -5.69 -10.84
CA ILE A 110 -15.70 -5.07 -10.55
C ILE A 110 -14.59 -5.91 -11.14
N THR A 111 -13.71 -5.29 -11.92
CA THR A 111 -12.55 -5.98 -12.52
C THR A 111 -11.58 -6.43 -11.47
N VAL A 112 -11.21 -7.71 -11.51
CA VAL A 112 -10.18 -8.33 -10.69
C VAL A 112 -8.92 -8.51 -11.53
N LEU A 113 -7.79 -8.01 -11.04
CA LEU A 113 -6.50 -8.03 -11.70
C LEU A 113 -5.52 -8.88 -10.88
N ALA A 114 -4.77 -9.71 -11.57
CA ALA A 114 -3.68 -10.48 -10.99
C ALA A 114 -2.70 -10.88 -12.09
N GLU A 115 -1.40 -10.78 -11.85
CA GLU A 115 -0.36 -11.06 -12.85
C GLU A 115 0.74 -11.92 -12.23
N PRO A 116 1.04 -13.10 -12.79
CA PRO A 116 2.14 -13.94 -12.30
C PRO A 116 3.48 -13.21 -12.32
N GLY A 117 4.28 -13.37 -11.26
CA GLY A 117 5.59 -12.75 -11.14
C GLY A 117 5.58 -11.32 -10.59
N PHE A 118 4.39 -10.72 -10.42
CA PHE A 118 4.20 -9.39 -9.84
C PHE A 118 3.30 -9.45 -8.61
N GLU A 119 3.42 -8.46 -7.76
CA GLU A 119 2.53 -8.27 -6.61
C GLU A 119 1.36 -7.33 -6.96
N ALA A 120 0.30 -7.36 -6.18
CA ALA A 120 -0.82 -6.44 -6.33
C ALA A 120 -0.37 -4.96 -6.33
N ASP A 121 0.64 -4.63 -5.53
CA ASP A 121 1.23 -3.29 -5.45
C ASP A 121 1.84 -2.82 -6.77
N ASP A 122 2.45 -3.73 -7.54
CA ASP A 122 3.02 -3.41 -8.86
C ASP A 122 1.92 -3.06 -9.86
N LEU A 123 0.81 -3.79 -9.84
CA LEU A 123 -0.35 -3.53 -10.68
C LEU A 123 -1.01 -2.21 -10.31
N ILE A 124 -1.18 -1.95 -9.00
CA ILE A 124 -1.73 -0.70 -8.49
C ILE A 124 -0.85 0.49 -8.90
N ALA A 125 0.46 0.40 -8.69
CA ALA A 125 1.39 1.47 -9.05
C ALA A 125 1.37 1.75 -10.56
N THR A 126 1.35 0.71 -11.39
CA THR A 126 1.28 0.83 -12.84
C THR A 126 0.01 1.54 -13.27
N LEU A 127 -1.15 1.09 -12.78
CA LEU A 127 -2.44 1.65 -13.17
C LEU A 127 -2.64 3.07 -12.61
N ALA A 128 -2.18 3.33 -11.38
CA ALA A 128 -2.25 4.67 -10.79
C ALA A 128 -1.47 5.67 -11.64
N THR A 129 -0.24 5.32 -12.03
CA THR A 129 0.61 6.17 -12.87
C THR A 129 0.02 6.37 -14.27
N GLN A 130 -0.51 5.32 -14.89
CA GLN A 130 -1.15 5.44 -16.21
C GLN A 130 -2.39 6.33 -16.15
N ALA A 131 -3.26 6.11 -15.16
CA ALA A 131 -4.50 6.87 -15.00
C ALA A 131 -4.22 8.35 -14.69
N GLU A 132 -3.24 8.65 -13.84
CA GLU A 132 -2.80 10.03 -13.57
C GLU A 132 -2.35 10.73 -14.85
N ASN A 133 -1.51 10.07 -15.66
CA ASN A 133 -1.05 10.60 -16.95
C ASN A 133 -2.18 10.81 -17.96
N GLU A 134 -3.28 10.07 -17.83
CA GLU A 134 -4.51 10.22 -18.64
C GLU A 134 -5.51 11.22 -18.06
N GLY A 135 -5.15 11.90 -16.98
CA GLY A 135 -5.96 12.96 -16.37
C GLY A 135 -7.04 12.48 -15.40
N TYR A 136 -6.93 11.24 -14.89
CA TYR A 136 -7.80 10.75 -13.84
C TYR A 136 -7.36 11.26 -12.46
N ARG A 137 -8.32 11.37 -11.56
CA ARG A 137 -8.07 11.32 -10.13
C ARG A 137 -8.00 9.84 -9.72
N VAL A 138 -7.02 9.48 -8.89
CA VAL A 138 -6.82 8.10 -8.46
C VAL A 138 -6.96 7.98 -6.95
N LEU A 139 -7.70 6.98 -6.50
CA LEU A 139 -7.82 6.59 -5.09
C LEU A 139 -7.22 5.20 -4.93
N VAL A 140 -6.12 5.08 -4.24
CA VAL A 140 -5.47 3.80 -3.89
C VAL A 140 -5.92 3.41 -2.48
N VAL A 141 -6.64 2.29 -2.36
CA VAL A 141 -7.12 1.79 -1.06
C VAL A 141 -6.27 0.60 -0.65
N THR A 142 -5.40 0.80 0.31
CA THR A 142 -4.45 -0.22 0.77
C THR A 142 -4.06 -0.02 2.24
N GLY A 143 -3.76 -1.10 2.93
CA GLY A 143 -3.13 -1.09 4.25
C GLY A 143 -1.60 -1.11 4.18
N ASP A 144 -1.00 -1.02 3.01
CA ASP A 144 0.43 -0.93 2.82
C ASP A 144 0.90 0.52 2.72
N ARG A 145 1.87 0.89 3.58
CA ARG A 145 2.44 2.24 3.61
C ARG A 145 3.38 2.52 2.45
N ASP A 146 3.91 1.50 1.81
CA ASP A 146 4.81 1.68 0.69
C ASP A 146 4.11 2.31 -0.52
N SER A 147 2.78 2.19 -0.59
CA SER A 147 1.95 2.91 -1.55
C SER A 147 1.96 4.44 -1.37
N LEU A 148 2.46 4.97 -0.25
CA LEU A 148 2.56 6.42 -0.03
C LEU A 148 3.50 7.11 -1.03
N GLN A 149 4.43 6.37 -1.61
CA GLN A 149 5.27 6.85 -2.72
C GLN A 149 4.47 7.25 -3.97
N LEU A 150 3.25 6.74 -4.12
CA LEU A 150 2.38 7.03 -5.27
C LEU A 150 1.60 8.34 -5.11
N VAL A 151 1.55 8.90 -3.90
CA VAL A 151 0.75 10.08 -3.59
C VAL A 151 1.23 11.28 -4.39
N SER A 152 0.30 11.96 -5.03
CA SER A 152 0.50 13.19 -5.80
C SER A 152 -0.73 14.09 -5.69
N ASP A 153 -0.77 15.18 -6.43
CA ASP A 153 -1.95 16.05 -6.49
C ASP A 153 -3.20 15.33 -7.01
N ASP A 154 -3.02 14.32 -7.86
CA ASP A 154 -4.12 13.55 -8.45
C ASP A 154 -4.24 12.12 -7.86
N VAL A 155 -3.27 11.63 -7.10
CA VAL A 155 -3.27 10.30 -6.45
C VAL A 155 -3.35 10.43 -4.95
N THR A 156 -4.43 9.92 -4.35
CA THR A 156 -4.64 9.88 -2.90
C THR A 156 -4.63 8.43 -2.42
N VAL A 157 -3.91 8.14 -1.34
CA VAL A 157 -3.96 6.83 -0.67
C VAL A 157 -4.97 6.88 0.46
N LEU A 158 -5.94 5.97 0.42
CA LEU A 158 -6.92 5.73 1.48
C LEU A 158 -6.43 4.55 2.34
N TYR A 159 -5.92 4.87 3.52
CA TYR A 159 -5.31 3.90 4.41
C TYR A 159 -6.27 3.52 5.55
N PRO A 160 -6.67 2.23 5.68
CA PRO A 160 -7.52 1.79 6.77
C PRO A 160 -6.84 1.98 8.13
N ARG A 161 -7.48 2.73 9.03
CA ARG A 161 -6.91 3.08 10.33
C ARG A 161 -7.33 2.12 11.44
N LYS A 162 -8.64 1.94 11.63
CA LYS A 162 -9.21 1.08 12.67
C LYS A 162 -10.44 0.37 12.14
N GLY A 163 -10.47 -0.95 12.29
CA GLY A 163 -11.57 -1.75 11.76
C GLY A 163 -11.66 -1.67 10.24
N VAL A 164 -12.88 -1.67 9.72
CA VAL A 164 -13.20 -1.65 8.28
C VAL A 164 -13.84 -0.34 7.82
N SER A 165 -14.02 0.65 8.72
CA SER A 165 -14.80 1.85 8.43
C SER A 165 -14.01 3.16 8.49
N GLU A 166 -12.89 3.20 9.21
CA GLU A 166 -12.10 4.42 9.36
C GLU A 166 -10.92 4.43 8.39
N LEU A 167 -10.85 5.44 7.53
CA LEU A 167 -9.77 5.65 6.56
C LEU A 167 -9.03 6.94 6.86
N THR A 168 -7.69 6.89 6.73
CA THR A 168 -6.86 8.09 6.66
C THR A 168 -6.61 8.41 5.19
N ARG A 169 -6.85 9.65 4.80
CA ARG A 169 -6.53 10.15 3.46
C ARG A 169 -5.13 10.71 3.45
N PHE A 170 -4.26 10.14 2.65
CA PHE A 170 -2.92 10.66 2.43
C PHE A 170 -2.87 11.43 1.12
N THR A 171 -2.82 12.74 1.26
CA THR A 171 -2.44 13.71 0.22
C THR A 171 -0.95 14.03 0.39
N PRO A 172 -0.31 14.76 -0.55
CA PRO A 172 1.09 15.19 -0.38
C PRO A 172 1.33 15.89 0.95
N GLU A 173 0.43 16.80 1.34
CA GLU A 173 0.51 17.54 2.60
C GLU A 173 0.41 16.61 3.82
N ALA A 174 -0.49 15.61 3.77
CA ALA A 174 -0.65 14.66 4.86
C ALA A 174 0.58 13.74 5.03
N VAL A 175 1.27 13.40 3.94
CA VAL A 175 2.54 12.67 3.98
C VAL A 175 3.62 13.53 4.63
N VAL A 176 3.75 14.79 4.21
CA VAL A 176 4.72 15.75 4.79
C VAL A 176 4.42 16.01 6.27
N GLU A 177 3.17 16.21 6.64
CA GLU A 177 2.78 16.42 8.04
C GLU A 177 3.17 15.22 8.92
N LYS A 178 2.98 14.02 8.42
CA LYS A 178 3.22 12.80 9.20
C LYS A 178 4.68 12.40 9.28
N TYR A 179 5.43 12.50 8.17
CA TYR A 179 6.79 11.96 8.06
C TYR A 179 7.87 13.04 7.94
N GLY A 180 7.49 14.30 7.64
CA GLY A 180 8.44 15.37 7.32
C GLY A 180 9.11 15.20 5.96
N LEU A 181 8.53 14.40 5.07
CA LEU A 181 9.07 14.01 3.77
C LEU A 181 7.99 14.14 2.68
N THR A 182 8.43 14.37 1.44
CA THR A 182 7.53 14.28 0.29
C THR A 182 7.26 12.83 -0.09
N PRO A 183 6.17 12.54 -0.82
CA PRO A 183 5.90 11.18 -1.31
C PRO A 183 7.07 10.57 -2.10
N GLU A 184 7.74 11.36 -2.94
CA GLU A 184 8.89 10.92 -3.74
C GLU A 184 10.09 10.50 -2.88
N GLN A 185 10.21 11.06 -1.68
CA GLN A 185 11.26 10.72 -0.73
C GLN A 185 10.94 9.47 0.11
N TYR A 186 9.70 8.98 0.06
CA TYR A 186 9.28 7.85 0.88
C TYR A 186 10.06 6.57 0.62
N PRO A 187 10.39 6.17 -0.64
CA PRO A 187 11.22 4.98 -0.90
C PRO A 187 12.60 5.06 -0.26
N ASP A 188 13.26 6.19 -0.33
CA ASP A 188 14.58 6.41 0.27
C ASP A 188 14.55 6.32 1.79
N PHE A 189 13.52 6.89 2.40
CA PHE A 189 13.25 6.77 3.82
C PHE A 189 12.99 5.31 4.23
N ALA A 190 12.17 4.58 3.47
CA ALA A 190 11.87 3.18 3.74
C ALA A 190 13.10 2.29 3.60
N ALA A 191 13.96 2.52 2.60
CA ALA A 191 15.21 1.79 2.41
C ALA A 191 16.14 1.93 3.63
N LEU A 192 16.31 3.14 4.16
CA LEU A 192 17.13 3.40 5.34
C LEU A 192 16.56 2.76 6.61
N ARG A 193 15.25 2.89 6.82
CA ARG A 193 14.55 2.33 7.98
C ARG A 193 14.54 0.80 7.96
N GLY A 194 14.48 0.22 6.76
CA GLY A 194 14.16 -1.17 6.55
C GLY A 194 12.67 -1.48 6.78
N ASP A 195 12.28 -2.71 6.50
CA ASP A 195 10.94 -3.22 6.78
C ASP A 195 11.02 -4.65 7.31
N PRO A 196 10.83 -4.85 8.64
CA PRO A 196 10.80 -6.19 9.24
C PRO A 196 9.67 -7.07 8.71
N SER A 197 8.54 -6.51 8.26
CA SER A 197 7.40 -7.28 7.73
C SER A 197 7.74 -7.91 6.38
N ASP A 198 8.59 -7.25 5.61
CA ASP A 198 9.09 -7.71 4.32
C ASP A 198 10.50 -8.31 4.39
N ASN A 199 11.03 -8.39 5.61
CA ASN A 199 12.38 -8.91 5.87
C ASN A 199 13.47 -8.10 5.18
N LEU A 200 13.29 -6.78 5.10
CA LEU A 200 14.27 -5.84 4.56
C LEU A 200 15.08 -5.23 5.68
N PRO A 201 16.42 -5.37 5.67
CA PRO A 201 17.25 -5.08 6.84
C PRO A 201 17.37 -3.59 7.17
N GLY A 202 17.39 -2.71 6.16
CA GLY A 202 17.72 -1.30 6.34
C GLY A 202 19.11 -1.10 6.95
N ILE A 203 19.31 0.04 7.61
CA ILE A 203 20.56 0.34 8.32
C ILE A 203 20.40 0.07 9.82
N PRO A 204 21.24 -0.78 10.43
CA PRO A 204 21.15 -1.10 11.86
C PRO A 204 21.16 0.15 12.75
N GLY A 205 20.16 0.26 13.64
CA GLY A 205 20.01 1.40 14.55
C GLY A 205 19.37 2.65 13.93
N VAL A 206 19.02 2.61 12.66
CA VAL A 206 18.30 3.68 11.96
C VAL A 206 16.80 3.37 11.97
N GLY A 207 16.06 4.09 12.79
CA GLY A 207 14.59 4.05 12.81
C GLY A 207 13.97 5.23 12.05
N GLU A 208 12.64 5.32 12.08
CA GLU A 208 11.87 6.35 11.36
C GLU A 208 12.40 7.78 11.55
N LYS A 209 12.71 8.18 12.79
CA LYS A 209 13.18 9.55 13.07
C LYS A 209 14.53 9.87 12.43
N THR A 210 15.46 8.93 12.48
CA THR A 210 16.81 9.13 11.90
C THR A 210 16.75 9.08 10.38
N ALA A 211 16.02 8.13 9.82
CA ALA A 211 15.83 8.02 8.37
C ALA A 211 15.16 9.29 7.80
N ALA A 212 14.07 9.74 8.41
CA ALA A 212 13.37 10.96 7.99
C ALA A 212 14.27 12.20 8.09
N LYS A 213 15.02 12.34 9.19
CA LYS A 213 15.97 13.45 9.35
C LYS A 213 17.02 13.46 8.26
N TRP A 214 17.62 12.33 7.95
CA TRP A 214 18.67 12.25 6.92
C TRP A 214 18.14 12.58 5.54
N ILE A 215 16.99 12.01 5.16
CA ILE A 215 16.41 12.31 3.85
C ILE A 215 15.97 13.78 3.76
N ALA A 216 15.42 14.35 4.81
CA ALA A 216 15.09 15.78 4.84
C ALA A 216 16.34 16.67 4.74
N GLU A 217 17.47 16.29 5.36
CA GLU A 217 18.71 17.04 5.39
C GLU A 217 19.47 16.93 4.06
N TYR A 218 19.59 15.74 3.48
CA TYR A 218 20.36 15.48 2.26
C TYR A 218 19.50 15.51 0.99
N GLY A 219 18.20 15.44 1.11
CA GLY A 219 17.24 15.47 -0.01
C GLY A 219 16.93 14.08 -0.60
N SER A 220 17.89 13.18 -0.70
CA SER A 220 17.75 11.82 -1.21
C SER A 220 18.74 10.85 -0.59
N LEU A 221 18.48 9.56 -0.76
CA LEU A 221 19.41 8.50 -0.37
C LEU A 221 20.74 8.59 -1.14
N GLN A 222 20.69 8.92 -2.43
CA GLN A 222 21.90 9.10 -3.24
C GLN A 222 22.79 10.21 -2.67
N GLU A 223 22.23 11.38 -2.39
CA GLU A 223 22.98 12.50 -1.80
C GLU A 223 23.51 12.16 -0.41
N LEU A 224 22.78 11.40 0.38
CA LEU A 224 23.25 10.90 1.67
C LEU A 224 24.45 9.97 1.52
N VAL A 225 24.41 9.04 0.57
CA VAL A 225 25.51 8.09 0.28
C VAL A 225 26.74 8.83 -0.24
N ASP A 226 26.56 9.79 -1.15
CA ASP A 226 27.64 10.59 -1.71
C ASP A 226 28.36 11.44 -0.63
N ASN A 227 27.63 11.78 0.43
CA ASN A 227 28.14 12.56 1.57
C ASN A 227 28.29 11.73 2.86
N VAL A 228 28.39 10.40 2.75
CA VAL A 228 28.38 9.48 3.90
C VAL A 228 29.46 9.76 4.94
N ASP A 229 30.61 10.29 4.53
CA ASP A 229 31.72 10.61 5.43
C ASP A 229 31.41 11.82 6.33
N SER A 230 30.43 12.65 5.96
CA SER A 230 29.98 13.78 6.78
C SER A 230 29.01 13.35 7.90
N VAL A 231 28.43 12.16 7.80
CA VAL A 231 27.45 11.63 8.78
C VAL A 231 28.16 11.14 10.02
N ARG A 232 27.98 11.85 11.13
CA ARG A 232 28.70 11.61 12.39
C ARG A 232 27.95 10.62 13.31
N GLY A 233 28.72 10.03 14.23
CA GLY A 233 28.21 9.20 15.32
C GLY A 233 27.97 7.74 14.91
N LYS A 234 27.53 6.93 15.88
CA LYS A 234 27.36 5.47 15.72
C LYS A 234 26.46 5.08 14.56
N VAL A 235 25.41 5.85 14.27
CA VAL A 235 24.49 5.58 13.13
C VAL A 235 25.15 5.92 11.80
N GLY A 236 26.06 6.92 11.75
CA GLY A 236 26.89 7.19 10.58
C GLY A 236 27.88 6.06 10.31
N ASP A 237 28.50 5.51 11.37
CA ASP A 237 29.36 4.34 11.26
C ASP A 237 28.57 3.12 10.75
N ALA A 238 27.35 2.92 11.25
CA ALA A 238 26.45 1.84 10.79
C ALA A 238 26.07 2.02 9.32
N LEU A 239 25.78 3.24 8.88
CA LEU A 239 25.48 3.54 7.45
C LEU A 239 26.66 3.15 6.57
N ARG A 240 27.87 3.62 6.88
CA ARG A 240 29.10 3.28 6.11
C ARG A 240 29.36 1.79 6.03
N ALA A 241 29.11 1.06 7.12
CA ALA A 241 29.32 -0.40 7.20
C ALA A 241 28.25 -1.21 6.46
N ASN A 242 27.11 -0.63 6.14
CA ASN A 242 25.93 -1.33 5.59
C ASN A 242 25.36 -0.69 4.32
N LEU A 243 26.18 0.01 3.53
CA LEU A 243 25.75 0.63 2.28
C LEU A 243 25.15 -0.36 1.26
N ALA A 244 25.50 -1.64 1.34
CA ALA A 244 24.96 -2.67 0.49
C ALA A 244 23.49 -3.02 0.79
N ASN A 245 22.94 -2.53 1.90
CA ASN A 245 21.55 -2.76 2.31
C ASN A 245 20.56 -1.72 1.78
N VAL A 246 21.05 -0.66 1.15
CA VAL A 246 20.26 0.48 0.67
C VAL A 246 20.56 0.85 -0.76
#